data_2b370e6f600d3673f5bb0b07f27bfa86
#
_entry.id   2b370e6f600d3673f5bb0b07f27bfa86
#
_cell.length_a   1.000
_cell.length_b   1.000
_cell.length_c   1.000
_cell.angle_alpha   90.00
_cell.angle_beta   90.00
_cell.angle_gamma   90.00
#
_symmetry.space_group_name_H-M   'P 1'
#
loop_
_entity.id
_entity.type
_entity.pdbx_description
1 polymer ?
#
loop_
_entity_poly.entity_id
_entity_poly.type
_entity_poly.pdbx_seq_one_letter_code
_entity_poly.pdbx_strand_id
1 'polypeptide(L)'
;MPIRFNASQSVEIAVADQPIPIQHYLRQPQRLVKALVDPSRIEQLSSEKFCLKMRPLNFMMLKVQPTVDMRIWAEPNGTIRVESLACEIRGVEYIDQRFDLNLAGQLTPQLKGNTTYLVGRADLEVMVELPPPLLFTPKPLLEATGNGLLRSVLLTIKQRLLHQLLSDYRTWAVAQKEEVVQERRSLLSPNTPIA
;
A
#
# COMPACT_ATOMS: atom_id res chain seq x y z
N MET A 1 -14.47 27.34 -4.74
CA MET A 1 -13.25 27.27 -3.93
C MET A 1 -12.95 25.83 -3.60
N PRO A 2 -11.75 25.35 -3.82
CA PRO A 2 -11.39 23.99 -3.47
C PRO A 2 -11.42 23.79 -1.95
N ILE A 3 -11.86 22.62 -1.53
CA ILE A 3 -11.81 22.15 -0.15
C ILE A 3 -10.68 21.13 -0.04
N ARG A 4 -9.96 21.20 1.08
CA ARG A 4 -8.85 20.28 1.38
C ARG A 4 -9.28 19.30 2.47
N PHE A 5 -9.03 18.02 2.20
CA PHE A 5 -9.13 16.94 3.17
C PHE A 5 -7.77 16.32 3.39
N ASN A 6 -7.50 15.87 4.61
CA ASN A 6 -6.23 15.21 4.92
C ASN A 6 -6.41 14.14 6.00
N ALA A 7 -5.53 13.16 5.96
CA ALA A 7 -5.37 12.15 6.99
C ALA A 7 -3.94 11.63 7.00
N SER A 8 -3.49 11.19 8.18
CA SER A 8 -2.20 10.54 8.37
C SER A 8 -2.36 9.30 9.23
N GLN A 9 -1.56 8.27 8.95
CA GLN A 9 -1.44 7.08 9.79
C GLN A 9 0.02 6.71 9.97
N SER A 10 0.35 6.29 11.19
CA SER A 10 1.67 5.75 11.53
C SER A 10 1.54 4.32 12.02
N VAL A 11 2.59 3.53 11.79
CA VAL A 11 2.68 2.15 12.25
C VAL A 11 4.04 1.88 12.88
N GLU A 12 4.03 1.05 13.90
CA GLU A 12 5.22 0.40 14.46
C GLU A 12 4.83 -1.06 14.75
N ILE A 13 5.41 -1.99 14.00
CA ILE A 13 5.00 -3.39 14.01
C ILE A 13 6.21 -4.26 14.28
N ALA A 14 6.16 -5.07 15.36
CA ALA A 14 7.15 -6.09 15.61
C ALA A 14 7.06 -7.19 14.56
N VAL A 15 8.20 -7.55 13.97
CA VAL A 15 8.32 -8.61 12.96
C VAL A 15 8.92 -9.84 13.60
N ALA A 16 8.22 -10.97 13.56
CA ALA A 16 8.75 -12.24 14.04
C ALA A 16 9.93 -12.70 13.18
N ASP A 17 10.95 -13.27 13.83
CA ASP A 17 12.11 -13.80 13.13
C ASP A 17 11.70 -14.88 12.11
N GLN A 18 12.24 -14.75 10.91
CA GLN A 18 12.08 -15.69 9.81
C GLN A 18 13.43 -16.09 9.25
N PRO A 19 13.52 -17.21 8.50
CA PRO A 19 14.77 -17.66 7.89
C PRO A 19 15.47 -16.64 6.99
N ILE A 20 14.71 -15.71 6.42
CA ILE A 20 15.19 -14.65 5.55
C ILE A 20 14.74 -13.30 6.12
N PRO A 21 15.65 -12.31 6.25
CA PRO A 21 15.31 -10.99 6.76
C PRO A 21 14.22 -10.29 5.92
N ILE A 22 13.35 -9.53 6.58
CA ILE A 22 12.23 -8.85 5.92
C ILE A 22 12.67 -7.86 4.85
N GLN A 23 13.87 -7.32 4.92
CA GLN A 23 14.44 -6.43 3.91
C GLN A 23 14.46 -7.06 2.52
N HIS A 24 14.68 -8.37 2.41
CA HIS A 24 14.65 -9.10 1.14
C HIS A 24 13.23 -9.19 0.58
N TYR A 25 12.25 -9.39 1.42
CA TYR A 25 10.84 -9.40 1.05
C TYR A 25 10.40 -8.01 0.55
N LEU A 26 10.77 -6.96 1.26
CA LEU A 26 10.39 -5.58 0.95
C LEU A 26 10.98 -5.08 -0.39
N ARG A 27 12.04 -5.70 -0.90
CA ARG A 27 12.60 -5.40 -2.22
C ARG A 27 11.76 -5.89 -3.40
N GLN A 28 10.61 -6.48 -3.12
CA GLN A 28 9.68 -6.98 -4.13
C GLN A 28 8.38 -6.16 -4.11
N PRO A 29 8.34 -4.95 -4.73
CA PRO A 29 7.20 -4.06 -4.67
C PRO A 29 5.88 -4.71 -5.08
N GLN A 30 5.90 -5.55 -6.14
CA GLN A 30 4.70 -6.25 -6.61
C GLN A 30 4.10 -7.20 -5.56
N ARG A 31 4.93 -7.87 -4.77
CA ARG A 31 4.47 -8.76 -3.70
C ARG A 31 3.87 -7.96 -2.54
N LEU A 32 4.56 -6.89 -2.15
CA LEU A 32 4.11 -5.96 -1.12
C LEU A 32 2.73 -5.37 -1.47
N VAL A 33 2.56 -4.89 -2.69
CA VAL A 33 1.31 -4.30 -3.16
C VAL A 33 0.17 -5.31 -3.13
N LYS A 34 0.40 -6.54 -3.60
CA LYS A 34 -0.59 -7.63 -3.54
C LYS A 34 -0.98 -8.02 -2.11
N ALA A 35 -0.08 -7.88 -1.15
CA ALA A 35 -0.39 -8.13 0.26
C ALA A 35 -1.22 -6.99 0.88
N LEU A 36 -0.98 -5.74 0.47
CA LEU A 36 -1.63 -4.56 1.05
C LEU A 36 -3.00 -4.22 0.43
N VAL A 37 -3.21 -4.62 -0.81
CA VAL A 37 -4.43 -4.30 -1.57
C VAL A 37 -5.02 -5.58 -2.17
N ASP A 38 -6.32 -5.55 -2.44
CA ASP A 38 -6.99 -6.64 -3.15
C ASP A 38 -6.36 -6.83 -4.55
N PRO A 39 -5.75 -8.00 -4.84
CA PRO A 39 -5.07 -8.23 -6.12
C PRO A 39 -5.94 -8.05 -7.36
N SER A 40 -7.27 -8.24 -7.23
CA SER A 40 -8.22 -8.03 -8.32
C SER A 40 -8.40 -6.55 -8.71
N ARG A 41 -7.91 -5.63 -7.89
CA ARG A 41 -8.05 -4.18 -8.04
C ARG A 41 -6.75 -3.46 -8.38
N ILE A 42 -5.67 -4.22 -8.54
CA ILE A 42 -4.37 -3.71 -8.90
C ILE A 42 -3.98 -4.19 -10.28
N GLU A 43 -3.48 -3.25 -11.08
CA GLU A 43 -2.81 -3.50 -12.34
C GLU A 43 -1.36 -3.01 -12.24
N GLN A 44 -0.41 -3.88 -12.55
CA GLN A 44 1.00 -3.52 -12.60
C GLN A 44 1.33 -2.90 -13.95
N LEU A 45 1.73 -1.64 -13.96
CA LEU A 45 2.08 -0.90 -15.17
C LEU A 45 3.56 -1.03 -15.52
N SER A 46 4.43 -1.15 -14.50
CA SER A 46 5.87 -1.39 -14.63
C SER A 46 6.41 -2.04 -13.35
N SER A 47 7.72 -2.20 -13.24
CA SER A 47 8.36 -2.76 -12.04
C SER A 47 8.03 -1.98 -10.76
N GLU A 48 7.80 -0.68 -10.85
CA GLU A 48 7.55 0.22 -9.72
C GLU A 48 6.21 0.97 -9.81
N LYS A 49 5.50 0.89 -10.94
CA LYS A 49 4.24 1.62 -11.15
C LYS A 49 3.06 0.69 -11.14
N PHE A 50 2.03 1.10 -10.40
CA PHE A 50 0.81 0.33 -10.17
C PHE A 50 -0.42 1.24 -10.30
N CYS A 51 -1.47 0.72 -10.91
CA CYS A 51 -2.78 1.37 -10.97
C CYS A 51 -3.71 0.67 -9.99
N LEU A 52 -4.20 1.40 -9.00
CA LEU A 52 -5.15 0.92 -8.01
C LEU A 52 -6.56 1.41 -8.34
N LYS A 53 -7.46 0.46 -8.61
CA LYS A 53 -8.91 0.72 -8.76
C LYS A 53 -9.57 0.55 -7.39
N MET A 54 -9.84 1.65 -6.70
CA MET A 54 -10.46 1.61 -5.38
C MET A 54 -11.92 1.12 -5.46
N ARG A 55 -12.44 0.63 -4.33
CA ARG A 55 -13.88 0.39 -4.21
C ARG A 55 -14.62 1.73 -4.24
N PRO A 56 -15.87 1.74 -4.70
CA PRO A 56 -16.69 2.94 -4.62
C PRO A 56 -16.75 3.46 -3.18
N LEU A 57 -16.53 4.75 -3.03
CA LEU A 57 -16.60 5.47 -1.76
C LEU A 57 -17.81 6.37 -1.74
N ASN A 58 -18.49 6.44 -0.62
CA ASN A 58 -19.61 7.34 -0.41
C ASN A 58 -19.13 8.58 0.34
N PHE A 59 -19.33 9.73 -0.27
CA PHE A 59 -19.12 11.02 0.35
C PHE A 59 -20.42 11.81 0.29
N MET A 60 -21.13 11.89 1.42
CA MET A 60 -22.47 12.47 1.50
C MET A 60 -23.43 11.83 0.47
N MET A 61 -23.93 12.61 -0.49
CA MET A 61 -24.81 12.12 -1.57
C MET A 61 -24.05 11.63 -2.80
N LEU A 62 -22.72 11.75 -2.82
CA LEU A 62 -21.89 11.35 -3.95
C LEU A 62 -21.33 9.96 -3.76
N LYS A 63 -21.35 9.19 -4.82
CA LYS A 63 -20.65 7.91 -4.93
C LYS A 63 -19.52 8.07 -5.94
N VAL A 64 -18.29 8.00 -5.47
CA VAL A 64 -17.07 8.21 -6.25
C VAL A 64 -16.22 6.95 -6.26
N GLN A 65 -15.54 6.67 -7.37
CA GLN A 65 -14.62 5.55 -7.49
C GLN A 65 -13.26 6.05 -7.95
N PRO A 66 -12.31 6.26 -7.03
CA PRO A 66 -10.96 6.66 -7.39
C PRO A 66 -10.19 5.54 -8.08
N THR A 67 -9.44 5.91 -9.11
CA THR A 67 -8.40 5.10 -9.72
C THR A 67 -7.09 5.86 -9.58
N VAL A 68 -6.12 5.29 -8.89
CA VAL A 68 -4.88 5.97 -8.50
C VAL A 68 -3.69 5.27 -9.10
N ASP A 69 -2.90 5.98 -9.88
CA ASP A 69 -1.59 5.53 -10.31
C ASP A 69 -0.56 5.89 -9.24
N MET A 70 0.20 4.89 -8.81
CA MET A 70 1.18 5.01 -7.75
C MET A 70 2.54 4.51 -8.20
N ARG A 71 3.60 5.12 -7.69
CA ARG A 71 4.94 4.57 -7.71
C ARG A 71 5.28 3.99 -6.34
N ILE A 72 5.78 2.74 -6.32
CA ILE A 72 6.24 2.06 -5.12
C ILE A 72 7.62 1.49 -5.41
N TRP A 73 8.62 1.86 -4.61
CA TRP A 73 9.99 1.42 -4.81
C TRP A 73 10.71 1.18 -3.48
N ALA A 74 11.76 0.38 -3.54
CA ALA A 74 12.65 0.11 -2.42
C ALA A 74 13.93 0.93 -2.54
N GLU A 75 14.29 1.62 -1.47
CA GLU A 75 15.59 2.28 -1.35
C GLU A 75 16.69 1.26 -0.94
N PRO A 76 17.98 1.57 -1.17
CA PRO A 76 19.08 0.66 -0.81
C PRO A 76 19.12 0.28 0.66
N ASN A 77 18.65 1.13 1.56
CA ASN A 77 18.56 0.88 3.02
C ASN A 77 17.39 -0.02 3.42
N GLY A 78 16.59 -0.50 2.47
CA GLY A 78 15.40 -1.33 2.71
C GLY A 78 14.12 -0.55 2.99
N THR A 79 14.14 0.78 2.96
CA THR A 79 12.94 1.60 3.08
C THR A 79 12.10 1.47 1.83
N ILE A 80 10.82 1.20 2.00
CA ILE A 80 9.81 1.26 0.93
C ILE A 80 9.21 2.65 0.90
N ARG A 81 9.10 3.20 -0.30
CA ARG A 81 8.40 4.46 -0.54
C ARG A 81 7.21 4.28 -1.45
N VAL A 82 6.18 5.06 -1.21
CA VAL A 82 5.01 5.16 -2.07
C VAL A 82 4.66 6.62 -2.32
N GLU A 83 4.31 6.93 -3.56
CA GLU A 83 3.78 8.23 -3.96
C GLU A 83 2.67 8.06 -5.01
N SER A 84 1.67 8.92 -4.96
CA SER A 84 0.69 9.02 -6.04
C SER A 84 1.28 9.77 -7.23
N LEU A 85 0.97 9.31 -8.45
CA LEU A 85 1.39 9.94 -9.70
C LEU A 85 0.22 10.64 -10.38
N ALA A 86 -0.94 10.00 -10.41
CA ALA A 86 -2.16 10.51 -11.01
C ALA A 86 -3.39 9.90 -10.33
N CYS A 87 -4.52 10.59 -10.40
CA CYS A 87 -5.78 10.09 -9.91
C CYS A 87 -6.91 10.47 -10.87
N GLU A 88 -7.78 9.51 -11.16
CA GLU A 88 -9.01 9.68 -11.92
C GLU A 88 -10.19 9.32 -11.01
N ILE A 89 -11.24 10.13 -11.02
CA ILE A 89 -12.48 9.89 -10.28
C ILE A 89 -13.57 9.45 -11.23
N ARG A 90 -13.96 8.18 -11.13
CA ARG A 90 -15.10 7.65 -11.90
C ARG A 90 -16.41 7.86 -11.14
N GLY A 91 -17.48 8.09 -11.88
CA GLY A 91 -18.85 8.25 -11.36
C GLY A 91 -19.36 9.67 -11.28
N VAL A 92 -18.49 10.68 -11.17
CA VAL A 92 -18.88 12.09 -11.14
C VAL A 92 -17.87 12.92 -11.94
N GLU A 93 -18.17 13.17 -13.22
CA GLU A 93 -17.30 13.91 -14.14
C GLU A 93 -16.95 15.32 -13.63
N TYR A 94 -17.90 15.99 -12.97
CA TYR A 94 -17.65 17.30 -12.37
C TYR A 94 -16.48 17.27 -11.38
N ILE A 95 -16.37 16.22 -10.58
CA ILE A 95 -15.33 16.05 -9.57
C ILE A 95 -14.02 15.65 -10.24
N ASP A 96 -14.04 14.76 -11.23
CA ASP A 96 -12.84 14.25 -11.88
C ASP A 96 -11.93 15.36 -12.39
N GLN A 97 -12.49 16.38 -13.01
CA GLN A 97 -11.75 17.54 -13.52
C GLN A 97 -11.26 18.51 -12.43
N ARG A 98 -11.73 18.37 -11.19
CA ARG A 98 -11.50 19.28 -10.07
C ARG A 98 -10.98 18.59 -8.83
N PHE A 99 -10.33 17.46 -9.02
CA PHE A 99 -9.83 16.60 -7.97
C PHE A 99 -8.33 16.44 -8.09
N ASP A 100 -7.64 16.61 -6.98
CA ASP A 100 -6.22 16.31 -6.84
C ASP A 100 -6.00 15.45 -5.61
N LEU A 101 -5.17 14.42 -5.74
CA LEU A 101 -4.83 13.49 -4.66
C LEU A 101 -3.32 13.39 -4.54
N ASN A 102 -2.82 13.64 -3.35
CA ASN A 102 -1.43 13.47 -2.99
C ASN A 102 -1.31 12.43 -1.87
N LEU A 103 -0.73 11.29 -2.20
CA LEU A 103 -0.35 10.24 -1.26
C LEU A 103 1.17 10.16 -1.19
N ALA A 104 1.72 10.24 0.00
CA ALA A 104 3.13 9.97 0.27
C ALA A 104 3.25 9.06 1.48
N GLY A 105 4.09 8.05 1.38
CA GLY A 105 4.30 7.11 2.48
C GLY A 105 5.67 6.46 2.46
N GLN A 106 6.07 5.97 3.61
CA GLN A 106 7.30 5.19 3.78
C GLN A 106 7.11 4.10 4.82
N LEU A 107 7.85 3.02 4.66
CA LEU A 107 7.91 1.91 5.59
C LEU A 107 9.36 1.43 5.68
N THR A 108 9.94 1.49 6.88
CA THR A 108 11.36 1.21 7.11
C THR A 108 11.51 0.07 8.12
N PRO A 109 12.28 -0.99 7.80
CA PRO A 109 12.67 -1.97 8.80
C PRO A 109 13.74 -1.37 9.72
N GLN A 110 13.51 -1.46 11.02
CA GLN A 110 14.42 -0.96 12.07
C GLN A 110 14.70 -2.04 13.09
N LEU A 111 15.98 -2.28 13.38
CA LEU A 111 16.39 -3.16 14.47
C LEU A 111 16.40 -2.38 15.79
N LYS A 112 15.59 -2.83 16.74
CA LYS A 112 15.56 -2.29 18.11
C LYS A 112 15.86 -3.44 19.08
N GLY A 113 17.05 -3.42 19.67
CA GLY A 113 17.55 -4.59 20.42
C GLY A 113 17.69 -5.81 19.50
N ASN A 114 17.05 -6.91 19.85
CA ASN A 114 17.05 -8.15 19.04
C ASN A 114 15.79 -8.30 18.17
N THR A 115 14.92 -7.31 18.12
CA THR A 115 13.65 -7.38 17.39
C THR A 115 13.65 -6.37 16.25
N THR A 116 13.28 -6.85 15.05
CA THR A 116 13.03 -5.98 13.90
C THR A 116 11.61 -5.44 13.96
N TYR A 117 11.48 -4.13 13.75
CA TYR A 117 10.19 -3.43 13.64
C TYR A 117 10.05 -2.86 12.24
N LEU A 118 8.83 -2.89 11.71
CA LEU A 118 8.44 -2.07 10.58
C LEU A 118 7.85 -0.76 11.11
N VAL A 119 8.54 0.34 10.82
CA VAL A 119 8.11 1.68 11.21
C VAL A 119 7.74 2.45 9.96
N GLY A 120 6.56 3.02 9.95
CA GLY A 120 6.09 3.72 8.77
C GLY A 120 5.09 4.82 9.05
N ARG A 121 4.89 5.65 8.04
CA ARG A 121 3.89 6.71 8.01
C ARG A 121 3.38 6.90 6.60
N ALA A 122 2.09 7.18 6.48
CA ALA A 122 1.45 7.60 5.25
C ALA A 122 0.64 8.87 5.50
N ASP A 123 0.78 9.84 4.61
CA ASP A 123 0.04 11.09 4.57
C ASP A 123 -0.78 11.13 3.26
N LEU A 124 -2.06 11.42 3.39
CA LEU A 124 -3.01 11.49 2.28
C LEU A 124 -3.70 12.84 2.31
N GLU A 125 -3.57 13.57 1.23
CA GLU A 125 -4.23 14.87 1.02
C GLU A 125 -5.08 14.81 -0.24
N VAL A 126 -6.26 15.41 -0.18
CA VAL A 126 -7.17 15.55 -1.31
C VAL A 126 -7.62 17.01 -1.39
N MET A 127 -7.50 17.59 -2.58
CA MET A 127 -8.12 18.87 -2.92
C MET A 127 -9.23 18.64 -3.93
N VAL A 128 -10.41 19.17 -3.68
CA VAL A 128 -11.58 19.00 -4.55
C VAL A 128 -12.48 20.21 -4.54
N GLU A 129 -13.03 20.56 -5.70
CA GLU A 129 -14.17 21.48 -5.79
C GLU A 129 -15.46 20.67 -5.81
N LEU A 130 -16.31 20.92 -4.82
CA LEU A 130 -17.57 20.20 -4.67
C LEU A 130 -18.66 20.79 -5.56
N PRO A 131 -19.59 19.95 -6.06
CA PRO A 131 -20.71 20.44 -6.87
C PRO A 131 -21.63 21.34 -6.03
N PRO A 132 -22.36 22.29 -6.68
CA PRO A 132 -23.15 23.31 -6.01
C PRO A 132 -24.06 22.84 -4.88
N PRO A 133 -24.75 21.69 -4.95
CA PRO A 133 -25.60 21.24 -3.85
C PRO A 133 -24.86 21.04 -2.52
N LEU A 134 -23.57 20.66 -2.58
CA LEU A 134 -22.76 20.46 -1.38
C LEU A 134 -22.15 21.74 -0.83
N LEU A 135 -22.13 22.82 -1.60
CA LEU A 135 -21.62 24.13 -1.15
C LEU A 135 -22.47 24.75 -0.04
N PHE A 136 -23.73 24.33 0.10
CA PHE A 136 -24.62 24.77 1.19
C PHE A 136 -24.38 24.01 2.50
N THR A 137 -23.56 22.95 2.46
CA THR A 137 -23.19 22.20 3.67
C THR A 137 -22.16 22.98 4.48
N PRO A 138 -22.33 23.11 5.80
CA PRO A 138 -21.35 23.80 6.64
C PRO A 138 -19.94 23.21 6.47
N LYS A 139 -18.95 24.08 6.28
CA LYS A 139 -17.55 23.68 6.04
C LYS A 139 -17.00 22.72 7.09
N PRO A 140 -17.24 22.90 8.42
CA PRO A 140 -16.77 21.96 9.44
C PRO A 140 -17.31 20.53 9.23
N LEU A 141 -18.56 20.40 8.77
CA LEU A 141 -19.15 19.09 8.49
C LEU A 141 -18.54 18.45 7.26
N LEU A 142 -18.28 19.22 6.20
CA LEU A 142 -17.57 18.74 5.00
C LEU A 142 -16.17 18.24 5.34
N GLU A 143 -15.41 19.02 6.10
CA GLU A 143 -14.05 18.67 6.52
C GLU A 143 -14.03 17.42 7.42
N ALA A 144 -14.92 17.34 8.40
CA ALA A 144 -15.02 16.17 9.28
C ALA A 144 -15.35 14.90 8.50
N THR A 145 -16.28 14.97 7.56
CA THR A 145 -16.69 13.83 6.71
C THR A 145 -15.57 13.42 5.77
N GLY A 146 -14.94 14.37 5.07
CA GLY A 146 -13.86 14.10 4.14
C GLY A 146 -12.61 13.54 4.85
N ASN A 147 -12.18 14.17 5.92
CA ASN A 147 -11.03 13.68 6.70
C ASN A 147 -11.29 12.29 7.31
N GLY A 148 -12.54 12.05 7.77
CA GLY A 148 -12.96 10.74 8.27
C GLY A 148 -12.90 9.66 7.20
N LEU A 149 -13.31 9.97 5.97
CA LEU A 149 -13.23 9.06 4.83
C LEU A 149 -11.77 8.71 4.51
N LEU A 150 -10.89 9.71 4.40
CA LEU A 150 -9.47 9.48 4.13
C LEU A 150 -8.80 8.67 5.25
N ARG A 151 -9.15 8.96 6.49
CA ARG A 151 -8.66 8.19 7.65
C ARG A 151 -9.09 6.73 7.57
N SER A 152 -10.31 6.44 7.17
CA SER A 152 -10.80 5.06 7.02
C SER A 152 -10.07 4.29 5.93
N VAL A 153 -9.71 4.93 4.83
CA VAL A 153 -8.89 4.36 3.76
C VAL A 153 -7.51 3.97 4.29
N LEU A 154 -6.81 4.90 4.94
CA LEU A 154 -5.48 4.63 5.51
C LEU A 154 -5.51 3.57 6.61
N LEU A 155 -6.57 3.55 7.42
CA LEU A 155 -6.74 2.54 8.47
C LEU A 155 -6.93 1.14 7.89
N THR A 156 -7.65 1.00 6.80
CA THR A 156 -7.79 -0.27 6.08
C THR A 156 -6.45 -0.79 5.58
N ILE A 157 -5.63 0.09 5.00
CA ILE A 157 -4.27 -0.26 4.56
C ILE A 157 -3.40 -0.68 5.75
N LYS A 158 -3.48 0.05 6.86
CA LYS A 158 -2.77 -0.29 8.10
C LYS A 158 -3.15 -1.68 8.63
N GLN A 159 -4.43 -2.02 8.64
CA GLN A 159 -4.89 -3.34 9.06
C GLN A 159 -4.37 -4.45 8.15
N ARG A 160 -4.36 -4.23 6.84
CA ARG A 160 -3.77 -5.18 5.89
C ARG A 160 -2.26 -5.33 6.08
N LEU A 161 -1.56 -4.25 6.38
CA LEU A 161 -0.14 -4.27 6.72
C LEU A 161 0.12 -5.17 7.94
N LEU A 162 -0.69 -5.02 8.98
CA LEU A 162 -0.56 -5.80 10.21
C LEU A 162 -0.81 -7.30 10.01
N HIS A 163 -1.74 -7.68 9.16
CA HIS A 163 -2.18 -9.07 9.02
C HIS A 163 -1.69 -9.73 7.74
N GLN A 164 -1.94 -9.14 6.59
CA GLN A 164 -1.67 -9.76 5.29
C GLN A 164 -0.19 -9.74 4.94
N LEU A 165 0.48 -8.60 5.14
CA LEU A 165 1.89 -8.48 4.82
C LEU A 165 2.75 -9.42 5.65
N LEU A 166 2.54 -9.44 6.96
CA LEU A 166 3.32 -10.32 7.86
C LEU A 166 3.05 -11.80 7.59
N SER A 167 1.82 -12.16 7.27
CA SER A 167 1.45 -13.52 6.89
C SER A 167 2.10 -13.93 5.56
N ASP A 168 2.05 -13.07 4.55
CA ASP A 168 2.69 -13.35 3.24
C ASP A 168 4.22 -13.40 3.37
N TYR A 169 4.82 -12.52 4.15
CA TYR A 169 6.25 -12.55 4.44
C TYR A 169 6.67 -13.88 5.07
N ARG A 170 5.96 -14.35 6.06
CA ARG A 170 6.24 -15.65 6.72
C ARG A 170 6.20 -16.79 5.72
N THR A 171 5.14 -16.89 4.94
CA THR A 171 4.95 -17.93 3.93
C THR A 171 6.06 -17.88 2.89
N TRP A 172 6.39 -16.70 2.40
CA TRP A 172 7.45 -16.52 1.42
C TRP A 172 8.83 -16.90 1.96
N ALA A 173 9.18 -16.49 3.19
CA ALA A 173 10.48 -16.77 3.79
C ALA A 173 10.71 -18.27 3.99
N VAL A 174 9.68 -19.00 4.40
CA VAL A 174 9.74 -20.47 4.55
C VAL A 174 9.91 -21.16 3.20
N ALA A 175 9.14 -20.75 2.18
CA ALA A 175 9.24 -21.32 0.83
C ALA A 175 10.65 -21.10 0.21
N GLN A 176 11.22 -19.92 0.37
CA GLN A 176 12.57 -19.61 -0.13
C GLN A 176 13.64 -20.48 0.55
N LYS A 177 13.52 -20.75 1.85
CA LYS A 177 14.43 -21.63 2.56
C LYS A 177 14.35 -23.06 2.05
N GLU A 178 13.16 -23.57 1.80
CA GLU A 178 12.95 -24.92 1.28
C GLU A 178 13.53 -25.09 -0.13
N GLU A 179 13.37 -24.10 -1.01
CA GLU A 179 13.97 -24.10 -2.35
C GLU A 179 15.50 -24.18 -2.29
N VAL A 180 16.16 -23.37 -1.47
CA VAL A 180 17.63 -23.39 -1.29
C VAL A 180 18.10 -24.74 -0.76
N VAL A 181 17.39 -25.35 0.18
CA VAL A 181 17.73 -26.67 0.70
C VAL A 181 17.59 -27.77 -0.38
N GLN A 182 16.54 -27.67 -1.20
CA GLN A 182 16.31 -28.63 -2.28
C GLN A 182 17.34 -28.52 -3.39
N GLU A 183 17.73 -27.32 -3.79
CA GLU A 183 18.82 -27.08 -4.75
C GLU A 183 20.15 -27.65 -4.25
N ARG A 184 20.51 -27.42 -2.98
CA ARG A 184 21.71 -27.99 -2.37
C ARG A 184 21.71 -29.51 -2.37
N ARG A 185 20.57 -30.14 -2.07
CA ARG A 185 20.43 -31.62 -2.13
C ARG A 185 20.59 -32.12 -3.55
N SER A 186 20.03 -31.43 -4.54
CA SER A 186 20.17 -31.79 -5.95
C SER A 186 21.59 -31.71 -6.45
N LEU A 187 22.36 -30.71 -6.00
CA LEU A 187 23.79 -30.55 -6.35
C LEU A 187 24.70 -31.57 -5.65
N LEU A 188 24.29 -32.08 -4.49
CA LEU A 188 25.04 -33.04 -3.69
C LEU A 188 24.67 -34.50 -4.02
N SER A 189 23.63 -34.75 -4.83
CA SER A 189 23.30 -36.09 -5.30
C SER A 189 24.33 -36.52 -6.37
N PRO A 190 25.18 -37.55 -6.14
CA PRO A 190 26.08 -38.02 -7.16
C PRO A 190 25.26 -38.61 -8.30
N ASN A 191 25.47 -38.14 -9.52
CA ASN A 191 25.07 -38.81 -10.72
C ASN A 191 25.82 -40.15 -10.75
N THR A 192 25.16 -41.22 -10.33
CA THR A 192 25.68 -42.58 -10.55
C THR A 192 25.29 -42.94 -11.99
N PRO A 193 26.23 -43.01 -12.95
CA PRO A 193 25.89 -43.57 -14.24
C PRO A 193 25.63 -45.05 -14.02
N ILE A 194 24.46 -45.50 -14.33
CA ILE A 194 24.12 -46.91 -14.46
C ILE A 194 24.84 -47.37 -15.70
N ALA A 195 25.86 -48.18 -15.50
CA ALA A 195 26.53 -48.93 -16.53
C ALA A 195 25.64 -50.07 -17.04
#